data_69a245af64d57edeb1fc8d47f8ccaa6f
#
_entry.id   69a245af64d57edeb1fc8d47f8ccaa6f
#
_cell.length_a   1.000
_cell.length_b   1.000
_cell.length_c   1.000
_cell.angle_alpha   90.00
_cell.angle_beta   90.00
_cell.angle_gamma   90.00
#
_symmetry.space_group_name_H-M   'P 1'
#
loop_
_entity.id
_entity.type
_entity.pdbx_description
1 polymer ?
#
loop_
_entity_poly.entity_id
_entity_poly.type
_entity_poly.pdbx_seq_one_letter_code
_entity_poly.pdbx_strand_id
1 'polypeptide(L)'
;ERSHYTHLTLLAKNNTGYRNLLKLASFAATEGMYYNPTIDINILREYSEGLICLSGCFSGLIPKLLRAGERDKAEEWAKKFHEIFGEDFYLEVQKHPITKWSEIPRIRAEQEKFAEGQRIIYEGLSHISNKLGIPMVATNDVHYMTQDQSDLHDIYLAVGDGKKVFDESRRRYSTDQFYFKSEKEMLELFPADVVHRTLEIAEKCNVVIEELENPKPLMPH
;
A
#
# COMPACT_ATOMS: atom_id res chain seq x y z
N GLU A 1 10.44 -19.61 -3.47
CA GLU A 1 9.77 -19.51 -2.16
C GLU A 1 8.78 -18.35 -2.18
N ARG A 2 7.53 -18.60 -1.78
CA ARG A 2 6.52 -17.54 -1.73
C ARG A 2 6.84 -16.64 -0.53
N SER A 3 7.01 -15.35 -0.76
CA SER A 3 7.14 -14.34 0.29
C SER A 3 6.03 -14.49 1.32
N HIS A 4 6.38 -14.74 2.58
CA HIS A 4 5.45 -14.86 3.69
C HIS A 4 5.02 -13.50 4.27
N TYR A 5 5.58 -12.39 3.77
CA TYR A 5 5.25 -11.04 4.21
C TYR A 5 4.27 -10.36 3.26
N THR A 6 3.57 -9.36 3.77
CA THR A 6 2.60 -8.54 3.07
C THR A 6 2.83 -7.07 3.39
N HIS A 7 2.35 -6.18 2.53
CA HIS A 7 2.47 -4.74 2.74
C HIS A 7 1.35 -4.22 3.65
N LEU A 8 1.68 -3.24 4.48
CA LEU A 8 0.75 -2.46 5.28
C LEU A 8 1.23 -1.01 5.27
N THR A 9 0.33 -0.06 5.04
CA THR A 9 0.67 1.36 5.05
C THR A 9 0.40 1.94 6.42
N LEU A 10 1.41 2.56 7.03
CA LEU A 10 1.29 3.24 8.33
C LEU A 10 1.68 4.71 8.18
N LEU A 11 0.88 5.60 8.76
CA LEU A 11 1.14 7.03 8.79
C LEU A 11 1.21 7.50 10.25
N ALA A 12 2.11 8.43 10.56
CA ALA A 12 2.18 9.04 11.87
C ALA A 12 1.13 10.15 12.00
N LYS A 13 0.21 10.00 12.92
CA LYS A 13 -0.82 11.00 13.26
C LYS A 13 -0.25 12.15 14.09
N ASN A 14 0.74 11.88 14.92
CA ASN A 14 1.37 12.82 15.84
C ASN A 14 2.78 12.37 16.21
N ASN A 15 3.46 13.12 17.09
CA ASN A 15 4.82 12.81 17.50
C ASN A 15 4.95 11.46 18.24
N THR A 16 3.91 11.00 18.96
CA THR A 16 3.88 9.65 19.55
C THR A 16 3.90 8.59 18.45
N GLY A 17 3.02 8.72 17.44
CA GLY A 17 3.00 7.85 16.27
C GLY A 17 4.32 7.85 15.51
N TYR A 18 4.94 9.01 15.33
CA TYR A 18 6.25 9.10 14.69
C TYR A 18 7.33 8.32 15.45
N ARG A 19 7.39 8.46 16.78
CA ARG A 19 8.31 7.67 17.63
C ARG A 19 8.02 6.18 17.54
N ASN A 20 6.75 5.78 17.50
CA ASN A 20 6.34 4.39 17.36
C ASN A 20 6.72 3.82 15.98
N LEU A 21 6.59 4.60 14.88
CA LEU A 21 7.13 4.20 13.57
C LEU A 21 8.63 3.95 13.60
N LEU A 22 9.41 4.81 14.27
CA LEU A 22 10.86 4.59 14.44
C LEU A 22 11.15 3.30 15.19
N LYS A 23 10.39 2.98 16.26
CA LYS A 23 10.54 1.72 17.00
C LYS A 23 10.19 0.51 16.14
N LEU A 24 9.06 0.56 15.42
CA LEU A 24 8.65 -0.51 14.50
C LEU A 24 9.70 -0.76 13.42
N ALA A 25 10.24 0.31 12.80
CA ALA A 25 11.30 0.21 11.79
C ALA A 25 12.59 -0.37 12.37
N SER A 26 12.98 0.06 13.59
CA SER A 26 14.15 -0.45 14.28
C SER A 26 14.01 -1.93 14.64
N PHE A 27 12.86 -2.32 15.20
CA PHE A 27 12.55 -3.73 15.51
C PHE A 27 12.59 -4.59 14.23
N ALA A 28 11.96 -4.13 13.16
CA ALA A 28 11.97 -4.84 11.89
C ALA A 28 13.39 -5.05 11.33
N ALA A 29 14.26 -4.04 11.48
CA ALA A 29 15.63 -4.08 10.98
C ALA A 29 16.59 -4.93 11.85
N THR A 30 16.25 -5.17 13.12
CA THR A 30 17.07 -5.94 14.06
C THR A 30 16.46 -7.32 14.33
N GLU A 31 15.45 -7.39 15.18
CA GLU A 31 14.85 -8.65 15.63
C GLU A 31 13.91 -9.27 14.59
N GLY A 32 13.23 -8.44 13.79
CA GLY A 32 12.31 -8.87 12.72
C GLY A 32 12.98 -9.14 11.37
N MET A 33 14.30 -9.17 11.29
CA MET A 33 15.04 -9.37 10.06
C MET A 33 15.06 -10.84 9.67
N TYR A 34 14.26 -11.18 8.65
CA TYR A 34 14.30 -12.49 7.98
C TYR A 34 14.22 -12.30 6.47
N TYR A 35 15.37 -12.24 5.78
CA TYR A 35 15.57 -11.81 4.39
C TYR A 35 15.11 -10.37 4.12
N ASN A 36 14.02 -9.93 4.74
CA ASN A 36 13.51 -8.54 4.69
C ASN A 36 13.09 -8.12 6.10
N PRO A 37 13.16 -6.82 6.42
CA PRO A 37 12.63 -6.29 7.68
C PRO A 37 11.13 -6.53 7.76
N THR A 38 10.67 -7.19 8.82
CA THR A 38 9.24 -7.51 9.04
C THR A 38 8.84 -7.29 10.49
N ILE A 39 7.56 -7.09 10.72
CA ILE A 39 6.95 -7.04 12.05
C ILE A 39 5.75 -7.99 12.09
N ASP A 40 5.45 -8.52 13.26
CA ASP A 40 4.24 -9.27 13.50
C ASP A 40 3.11 -8.40 14.08
N ILE A 41 1.92 -9.00 14.21
CA ILE A 41 0.73 -8.28 14.70
C ILE A 41 0.84 -7.88 16.18
N ASN A 42 1.65 -8.55 17.00
CA ASN A 42 1.79 -8.24 18.41
C ASN A 42 2.64 -7.00 18.60
N ILE A 43 3.77 -6.91 17.90
CA ILE A 43 4.61 -5.72 17.85
C ILE A 43 3.86 -4.53 17.23
N LEU A 44 3.07 -4.77 16.17
CA LEU A 44 2.23 -3.74 15.59
C LEU A 44 1.22 -3.19 16.61
N ARG A 45 0.57 -4.05 17.39
CA ARG A 45 -0.39 -3.66 18.44
C ARG A 45 0.29 -2.86 19.55
N GLU A 46 1.47 -3.29 20.00
CA GLU A 46 2.23 -2.62 21.07
C GLU A 46 2.59 -1.17 20.71
N TYR A 47 2.91 -0.92 19.44
CA TYR A 47 3.35 0.40 18.96
C TYR A 47 2.33 1.07 18.03
N SER A 48 1.03 0.76 18.14
CA SER A 48 -0.03 1.30 17.29
C SER A 48 -0.48 2.72 17.67
N GLU A 49 -0.22 3.17 18.89
CA GLU A 49 -0.66 4.49 19.36
C GLU A 49 -0.14 5.62 18.48
N GLY A 50 -1.04 6.53 18.08
CA GLY A 50 -0.72 7.67 17.23
C GLY A 50 -0.44 7.32 15.78
N LEU A 51 -0.79 6.11 15.34
CA LEU A 51 -0.68 5.67 13.95
C LEU A 51 -2.04 5.59 13.27
N ILE A 52 -2.05 5.91 11.99
CA ILE A 52 -3.13 5.62 11.05
C ILE A 52 -2.67 4.43 10.21
N CYS A 53 -3.56 3.47 10.00
CA CYS A 53 -3.29 2.24 9.24
C CYS A 53 -4.18 2.16 8.00
N LEU A 54 -3.58 1.96 6.83
CA LEU A 54 -4.29 1.60 5.59
C LEU A 54 -4.01 0.13 5.27
N SER A 55 -5.00 -0.57 4.72
CA SER A 55 -4.92 -2.03 4.49
C SER A 55 -3.88 -2.48 3.46
N GLY A 56 -3.20 -1.54 2.83
CA GLY A 56 -2.12 -1.76 1.87
C GLY A 56 -2.59 -1.97 0.43
N CYS A 57 -1.63 -1.96 -0.48
CA CYS A 57 -1.83 -2.08 -1.92
C CYS A 57 -2.22 -3.51 -2.35
N PHE A 58 -2.11 -3.81 -3.65
CA PHE A 58 -2.34 -5.16 -4.22
C PHE A 58 -1.58 -6.28 -3.48
N SER A 59 -0.44 -5.96 -2.85
CA SER A 59 0.38 -6.88 -2.04
C SER A 59 0.03 -6.88 -0.55
N GLY A 60 -1.00 -6.15 -0.11
CA GLY A 60 -1.50 -6.15 1.27
C GLY A 60 -2.09 -7.51 1.68
N LEU A 61 -2.18 -7.75 2.99
CA LEU A 61 -2.68 -9.01 3.54
C LEU A 61 -4.14 -9.26 3.14
N ILE A 62 -5.02 -8.28 3.37
CA ILE A 62 -6.45 -8.40 3.03
C ILE A 62 -6.65 -8.56 1.52
N PRO A 63 -6.06 -7.74 0.64
CA PRO A 63 -6.08 -7.94 -0.80
C PRO A 63 -5.60 -9.32 -1.27
N LYS A 64 -4.55 -9.84 -0.65
CA LYS A 64 -3.99 -11.16 -0.97
C LYS A 64 -4.98 -12.30 -0.63
N LEU A 65 -5.63 -12.23 0.54
CA LEU A 65 -6.65 -13.18 0.97
C LEU A 65 -7.88 -13.14 0.05
N LEU A 66 -8.35 -11.94 -0.31
CA LEU A 66 -9.47 -11.78 -1.24
C LEU A 66 -9.19 -12.43 -2.60
N ARG A 67 -8.00 -12.20 -3.18
CA ARG A 67 -7.58 -12.83 -4.44
C ARG A 67 -7.41 -14.36 -4.34
N ALA A 68 -7.13 -14.86 -3.15
CA ALA A 68 -7.07 -16.29 -2.88
C ALA A 68 -8.46 -16.93 -2.64
N GLY A 69 -9.54 -16.14 -2.65
CA GLY A 69 -10.90 -16.60 -2.35
C GLY A 69 -11.19 -16.78 -0.86
N GLU A 70 -10.27 -16.39 0.01
CA GLU A 70 -10.35 -16.56 1.47
C GLU A 70 -11.08 -15.37 2.14
N ARG A 71 -12.34 -15.13 1.74
CA ARG A 71 -13.12 -13.96 2.16
C ARG A 71 -13.32 -13.87 3.67
N ASP A 72 -13.60 -14.99 4.34
CA ASP A 72 -13.82 -14.99 5.79
C ASP A 72 -12.55 -14.59 6.55
N LYS A 73 -11.39 -15.08 6.11
CA LYS A 73 -10.09 -14.64 6.68
C LYS A 73 -9.78 -13.19 6.41
N ALA A 74 -10.12 -12.68 5.21
CA ALA A 74 -9.94 -11.28 4.88
C ALA A 74 -10.77 -10.38 5.81
N GLU A 75 -12.02 -10.75 6.09
CA GLU A 75 -12.90 -10.07 7.04
C GLU A 75 -12.37 -10.16 8.48
N GLU A 76 -11.90 -11.33 8.90
CA GLU A 76 -11.29 -11.51 10.23
C GLU A 76 -10.08 -10.59 10.43
N TRP A 77 -9.20 -10.47 9.43
CA TRP A 77 -8.07 -9.57 9.49
C TRP A 77 -8.47 -8.08 9.46
N ALA A 78 -9.52 -7.72 8.71
CA ALA A 78 -10.05 -6.36 8.75
C ALA A 78 -10.56 -6.00 10.15
N LYS A 79 -11.26 -6.92 10.83
CA LYS A 79 -11.68 -6.76 12.23
C LYS A 79 -10.48 -6.59 13.17
N LYS A 80 -9.45 -7.43 13.05
CA LYS A 80 -8.25 -7.34 13.88
C LYS A 80 -7.53 -6.00 13.74
N PHE A 81 -7.38 -5.50 12.50
CA PHE A 81 -6.80 -4.17 12.30
C PHE A 81 -7.69 -3.06 12.85
N HIS A 82 -9.01 -3.17 12.66
CA HIS A 82 -9.95 -2.21 13.23
C HIS A 82 -9.95 -2.24 14.77
N GLU A 83 -9.78 -3.39 15.40
CA GLU A 83 -9.62 -3.51 16.86
C GLU A 83 -8.33 -2.83 17.36
N ILE A 84 -7.25 -2.82 16.56
CA ILE A 84 -5.97 -2.21 16.92
C ILE A 84 -5.99 -0.69 16.72
N PHE A 85 -6.52 -0.21 15.59
CA PHE A 85 -6.41 1.18 15.15
C PHE A 85 -7.72 1.97 15.31
N GLY A 86 -8.85 1.31 15.58
CA GLY A 86 -10.16 1.97 15.72
C GLY A 86 -10.52 2.79 14.49
N GLU A 87 -10.88 4.05 14.71
CA GLU A 87 -11.25 5.02 13.66
C GLU A 87 -10.09 5.45 12.75
N ASP A 88 -8.87 5.07 13.10
CA ASP A 88 -7.67 5.34 12.30
C ASP A 88 -7.29 4.15 11.40
N PHE A 89 -8.19 3.16 11.23
CA PHE A 89 -8.06 2.09 10.24
C PHE A 89 -8.91 2.35 9.01
N TYR A 90 -8.30 2.25 7.82
CA TYR A 90 -8.98 2.44 6.53
C TYR A 90 -8.70 1.27 5.58
N LEU A 91 -9.73 0.87 4.82
CA LEU A 91 -9.57 -0.07 3.72
C LEU A 91 -9.05 0.68 2.48
N GLU A 92 -7.81 0.41 2.11
CA GLU A 92 -7.15 1.06 0.98
C GLU A 92 -7.58 0.43 -0.34
N VAL A 93 -8.14 1.23 -1.23
CA VAL A 93 -8.59 0.81 -2.56
C VAL A 93 -7.79 1.47 -3.66
N GLN A 94 -7.43 0.69 -4.66
CA GLN A 94 -6.65 1.14 -5.82
C GLN A 94 -7.27 0.61 -7.11
N LYS A 95 -7.24 1.42 -8.17
CA LYS A 95 -7.66 1.05 -9.52
C LYS A 95 -6.64 1.53 -10.53
N HIS A 96 -6.08 0.59 -11.27
CA HIS A 96 -5.12 0.84 -12.33
C HIS A 96 -5.67 0.20 -13.63
N PRO A 97 -6.54 0.90 -14.37
CA PRO A 97 -7.13 0.36 -15.61
C PRO A 97 -6.05 -0.07 -16.60
N ILE A 98 -6.32 -1.12 -17.36
CA ILE A 98 -5.47 -1.49 -18.48
C ILE A 98 -5.86 -0.61 -19.67
N THR A 99 -5.01 0.36 -20.00
CA THR A 99 -5.22 1.31 -21.10
C THR A 99 -4.78 0.75 -22.43
N LYS A 100 -3.78 -0.14 -22.41
CA LYS A 100 -3.24 -0.78 -23.62
C LYS A 100 -2.96 -2.26 -23.36
N TRP A 101 -3.69 -3.10 -24.05
CA TRP A 101 -3.50 -4.54 -24.01
C TRP A 101 -2.33 -4.98 -24.87
N SER A 102 -1.47 -5.84 -24.32
CA SER A 102 -0.34 -6.40 -25.07
C SER A 102 -0.81 -7.40 -26.14
N GLU A 103 -0.13 -7.41 -27.28
CA GLU A 103 -0.31 -8.44 -28.32
C GLU A 103 0.46 -9.72 -27.98
N ILE A 104 1.44 -9.65 -27.07
CA ILE A 104 2.22 -10.80 -26.61
C ILE A 104 1.35 -11.62 -25.64
N PRO A 105 1.01 -12.89 -25.96
CA PRO A 105 0.02 -13.66 -25.22
C PRO A 105 0.33 -13.80 -23.73
N ARG A 106 1.60 -14.00 -23.37
CA ARG A 106 2.03 -14.11 -21.99
C ARG A 106 1.79 -12.82 -21.21
N ILE A 107 2.19 -11.66 -21.77
CA ILE A 107 2.02 -10.35 -21.11
C ILE A 107 0.52 -10.03 -21.00
N ARG A 108 -0.25 -10.34 -22.03
CA ARG A 108 -1.71 -10.17 -22.01
C ARG A 108 -2.36 -10.99 -20.89
N ALA A 109 -1.97 -12.24 -20.71
CA ALA A 109 -2.49 -13.09 -19.63
C ALA A 109 -2.15 -12.53 -18.24
N GLU A 110 -0.96 -11.94 -18.08
CA GLU A 110 -0.57 -11.24 -16.85
C GLU A 110 -1.44 -9.99 -16.60
N GLN A 111 -1.74 -9.22 -17.64
CA GLN A 111 -2.64 -8.06 -17.59
C GLN A 111 -4.08 -8.47 -17.22
N GLU A 112 -4.61 -9.53 -17.84
CA GLU A 112 -5.95 -10.07 -17.52
C GLU A 112 -6.04 -10.53 -16.07
N LYS A 113 -5.03 -11.24 -15.58
CA LYS A 113 -4.94 -11.67 -14.19
C LYS A 113 -4.85 -10.49 -13.22
N PHE A 114 -4.12 -9.45 -13.59
CA PHE A 114 -4.01 -8.23 -12.77
C PHE A 114 -5.35 -7.48 -12.73
N ALA A 115 -6.00 -7.28 -13.87
CA ALA A 115 -7.31 -6.61 -13.94
C ALA A 115 -8.38 -7.35 -13.13
N GLU A 116 -8.45 -8.69 -13.26
CA GLU A 116 -9.37 -9.50 -12.48
C GLU A 116 -9.03 -9.46 -10.99
N GLY A 117 -7.75 -9.49 -10.63
CA GLY A 117 -7.32 -9.35 -9.24
C GLY A 117 -7.75 -8.02 -8.60
N GLN A 118 -7.65 -6.90 -9.34
CA GLN A 118 -8.14 -5.60 -8.88
C GLN A 118 -9.66 -5.59 -8.68
N ARG A 119 -10.42 -6.19 -9.60
CA ARG A 119 -11.89 -6.32 -9.48
C ARG A 119 -12.27 -7.08 -8.21
N ILE A 120 -11.67 -8.25 -7.98
CA ILE A 120 -11.91 -9.08 -6.79
C ILE A 120 -11.59 -8.31 -5.50
N ILE A 121 -10.47 -7.59 -5.47
CA ILE A 121 -10.08 -6.77 -4.31
C ILE A 121 -11.11 -5.68 -4.05
N TYR A 122 -11.46 -4.89 -5.06
CA TYR A 122 -12.39 -3.77 -4.89
C TYR A 122 -13.77 -4.22 -4.42
N GLU A 123 -14.32 -5.29 -5.02
CA GLU A 123 -15.60 -5.86 -4.61
C GLU A 123 -15.54 -6.42 -3.18
N GLY A 124 -14.45 -7.13 -2.84
CA GLY A 124 -14.26 -7.69 -1.52
C GLY A 124 -14.09 -6.63 -0.43
N LEU A 125 -13.29 -5.59 -0.68
CA LEU A 125 -13.11 -4.48 0.25
C LEU A 125 -14.39 -3.67 0.41
N SER A 126 -15.14 -3.43 -0.67
CA SER A 126 -16.46 -2.77 -0.61
C SER A 126 -17.46 -3.57 0.23
N HIS A 127 -17.47 -4.90 0.10
CA HIS A 127 -18.30 -5.76 0.94
C HIS A 127 -17.90 -5.67 2.43
N ILE A 128 -16.61 -5.75 2.73
CA ILE A 128 -16.09 -5.63 4.11
C ILE A 128 -16.42 -4.26 4.70
N SER A 129 -16.20 -3.18 3.91
CA SER A 129 -16.54 -1.81 4.31
C SER A 129 -18.01 -1.68 4.71
N ASN A 130 -18.93 -2.12 3.85
CA ASN A 130 -20.36 -2.06 4.10
C ASN A 130 -20.79 -2.90 5.32
N LYS A 131 -20.18 -4.07 5.49
CA LYS A 131 -20.54 -5.01 6.58
C LYS A 131 -20.01 -4.56 7.94
N LEU A 132 -18.79 -4.02 7.99
CA LEU A 132 -18.12 -3.67 9.24
C LEU A 132 -18.13 -2.17 9.56
N GLY A 133 -18.60 -1.33 8.64
CA GLY A 133 -18.58 0.13 8.80
C GLY A 133 -17.18 0.74 8.72
N ILE A 134 -16.19 0.01 8.17
CA ILE A 134 -14.81 0.50 8.04
C ILE A 134 -14.71 1.37 6.78
N PRO A 135 -14.25 2.63 6.88
CA PRO A 135 -14.18 3.51 5.74
C PRO A 135 -13.13 3.08 4.71
N MET A 136 -13.43 3.31 3.42
CA MET A 136 -12.47 3.13 2.33
C MET A 136 -11.75 4.44 2.01
N VAL A 137 -10.49 4.35 1.55
CA VAL A 137 -9.70 5.47 1.02
C VAL A 137 -9.06 5.06 -0.30
N ALA A 138 -9.13 5.96 -1.30
CA ALA A 138 -8.52 5.73 -2.62
C ALA A 138 -7.07 6.23 -2.64
N THR A 139 -6.15 5.36 -3.07
CA THR A 139 -4.75 5.69 -3.35
C THR A 139 -4.35 5.21 -4.74
N ASN A 140 -3.16 5.55 -5.21
CA ASN A 140 -2.73 5.19 -6.57
C ASN A 140 -1.38 4.46 -6.66
N ASP A 141 -0.77 4.06 -5.55
CA ASP A 141 0.52 3.31 -5.57
C ASP A 141 1.55 3.94 -6.55
N VAL A 142 1.81 5.24 -6.38
CA VAL A 142 2.57 6.07 -7.34
C VAL A 142 4.01 5.59 -7.47
N HIS A 143 4.45 5.35 -8.72
CA HIS A 143 5.82 4.93 -9.04
C HIS A 143 6.56 5.91 -9.95
N TYR A 144 5.84 6.82 -10.60
CA TYR A 144 6.39 7.90 -11.43
C TYR A 144 5.42 9.09 -11.47
N MET A 145 5.89 10.26 -11.89
CA MET A 145 5.14 11.52 -11.76
C MET A 145 4.05 11.68 -12.82
N THR A 146 4.36 11.38 -14.08
CA THR A 146 3.45 11.56 -15.23
C THR A 146 3.30 10.28 -16.02
N GLN A 147 2.16 10.07 -16.68
CA GLN A 147 1.84 8.85 -17.38
C GLN A 147 2.86 8.47 -18.47
N ASP A 148 3.41 9.46 -19.18
CA ASP A 148 4.42 9.26 -20.24
C ASP A 148 5.76 8.74 -19.71
N GLN A 149 6.02 8.84 -18.39
CA GLN A 149 7.21 8.26 -17.75
C GLN A 149 7.12 6.75 -17.52
N SER A 150 5.99 6.13 -17.84
CA SER A 150 5.81 4.68 -17.71
C SER A 150 6.85 3.86 -18.51
N ASP A 151 7.19 4.31 -19.72
CA ASP A 151 8.20 3.64 -20.58
C ASP A 151 9.60 3.76 -19.96
N LEU A 152 9.94 4.93 -19.41
CA LEU A 152 11.20 5.14 -18.71
C LEU A 152 11.30 4.26 -17.45
N HIS A 153 10.21 4.16 -16.68
CA HIS A 153 10.14 3.29 -15.52
C HIS A 153 10.29 1.81 -15.92
N ASP A 154 9.69 1.38 -17.04
CA ASP A 154 9.84 0.01 -17.55
C ASP A 154 11.28 -0.32 -17.94
N ILE A 155 12.02 0.63 -18.53
CA ILE A 155 13.45 0.51 -18.79
C ILE A 155 14.24 0.41 -17.47
N TYR A 156 13.91 1.25 -16.49
CA TYR A 156 14.55 1.23 -15.18
C TYR A 156 14.40 -0.13 -14.48
N LEU A 157 13.21 -0.74 -14.55
CA LEU A 157 12.96 -2.09 -14.02
C LEU A 157 13.84 -3.13 -14.73
N ALA A 158 14.00 -3.05 -16.06
CA ALA A 158 14.85 -3.96 -16.81
C ALA A 158 16.33 -3.87 -16.36
N VAL A 159 16.83 -2.65 -16.13
CA VAL A 159 18.18 -2.43 -15.59
C VAL A 159 18.33 -3.03 -14.19
N GLY A 160 17.35 -2.78 -13.30
CA GLY A 160 17.34 -3.32 -11.93
C GLY A 160 17.32 -4.86 -11.88
N ASP A 161 16.65 -5.49 -12.83
CA ASP A 161 16.59 -6.96 -12.95
C ASP A 161 17.79 -7.57 -13.71
N GLY A 162 18.71 -6.74 -14.22
CA GLY A 162 19.82 -7.19 -15.06
C GLY A 162 19.37 -7.81 -16.40
N LYS A 163 18.21 -7.39 -16.90
CA LYS A 163 17.56 -7.92 -18.11
C LYS A 163 17.57 -6.91 -19.25
N LYS A 164 17.38 -7.39 -20.47
CA LYS A 164 17.19 -6.53 -21.64
C LYS A 164 15.73 -6.07 -21.71
N VAL A 165 15.48 -4.88 -22.25
CA VAL A 165 14.12 -4.30 -22.36
C VAL A 165 13.14 -5.22 -23.10
N PHE A 166 13.60 -5.89 -24.14
CA PHE A 166 12.81 -6.83 -24.96
C PHE A 166 12.72 -8.26 -24.41
N ASP A 167 13.35 -8.55 -23.27
CA ASP A 167 13.21 -9.85 -22.60
C ASP A 167 11.79 -10.00 -22.05
N GLU A 168 11.04 -10.97 -22.55
CA GLU A 168 9.66 -11.22 -22.12
C GLU A 168 9.58 -11.77 -20.70
N SER A 169 10.65 -12.38 -20.19
CA SER A 169 10.69 -13.01 -18.87
C SER A 169 10.93 -12.05 -17.70
N ARG A 170 11.21 -10.76 -17.97
CA ARG A 170 11.47 -9.76 -16.94
C ARG A 170 10.22 -9.24 -16.27
N ARG A 171 10.39 -8.63 -15.10
CA ARG A 171 9.32 -7.91 -14.41
C ARG A 171 8.85 -6.71 -15.23
N ARG A 172 7.53 -6.52 -15.29
CA ARG A 172 6.84 -5.38 -15.88
C ARG A 172 5.64 -4.99 -15.05
N TYR A 173 5.26 -3.73 -15.11
CA TYR A 173 3.95 -3.31 -14.66
C TYR A 173 2.89 -3.61 -15.75
N SER A 174 1.70 -4.03 -15.31
CA SER A 174 0.64 -4.43 -16.25
C SER A 174 -0.01 -3.26 -16.96
N THR A 175 0.22 -2.03 -16.51
CA THR A 175 -0.39 -0.80 -17.02
C THR A 175 0.50 0.42 -16.75
N ASP A 176 0.23 1.51 -17.45
CA ASP A 176 0.86 2.83 -17.31
C ASP A 176 0.19 3.72 -16.25
N GLN A 177 -0.66 3.17 -15.40
CA GLN A 177 -1.54 3.92 -14.50
C GLN A 177 -0.97 4.19 -13.10
N PHE A 178 0.31 3.92 -12.87
CA PHE A 178 0.99 4.14 -11.58
C PHE A 178 1.62 5.54 -11.44
N TYR A 179 1.08 6.54 -12.14
CA TYR A 179 1.54 7.92 -12.05
C TYR A 179 0.77 8.71 -10.98
N PHE A 180 1.29 9.90 -10.65
CA PHE A 180 0.66 10.79 -9.68
C PHE A 180 -0.58 11.46 -10.30
N LYS A 181 -1.75 10.85 -10.09
CA LYS A 181 -3.03 11.32 -10.61
C LYS A 181 -3.52 12.58 -9.91
N SER A 182 -4.14 13.46 -10.67
CA SER A 182 -4.92 14.58 -10.15
C SER A 182 -6.20 14.09 -9.45
N GLU A 183 -6.78 14.94 -8.60
CA GLU A 183 -8.09 14.68 -7.98
C GLU A 183 -9.16 14.34 -9.01
N LYS A 184 -9.20 15.08 -10.14
CA LYS A 184 -10.15 14.84 -11.22
C LYS A 184 -10.03 13.41 -11.77
N GLU A 185 -8.83 12.95 -12.04
CA GLU A 185 -8.58 11.59 -12.53
C GLU A 185 -8.94 10.52 -11.50
N MET A 186 -8.73 10.80 -10.21
CA MET A 186 -9.15 9.89 -9.15
C MET A 186 -10.68 9.83 -9.02
N LEU A 187 -11.39 10.94 -9.19
CA LEU A 187 -12.85 11.01 -9.19
C LEU A 187 -13.51 10.29 -10.37
N GLU A 188 -12.78 10.09 -11.48
CA GLU A 188 -13.23 9.24 -12.60
C GLU A 188 -13.21 7.74 -12.24
N LEU A 189 -12.40 7.35 -11.25
CA LEU A 189 -12.18 5.95 -10.84
C LEU A 189 -12.98 5.55 -9.60
N PHE A 190 -13.25 6.51 -8.70
CA PHE A 190 -13.80 6.23 -7.38
C PHE A 190 -14.90 7.23 -7.00
N PRO A 191 -15.82 6.87 -6.08
CA PRO A 191 -16.74 7.80 -5.44
C PRO A 191 -15.99 8.94 -4.72
N ALA A 192 -16.61 10.13 -4.70
CA ALA A 192 -15.98 11.34 -4.16
C ALA A 192 -15.62 11.22 -2.66
N ASP A 193 -16.46 10.58 -1.85
CA ASP A 193 -16.20 10.35 -0.43
C ASP A 193 -14.96 9.47 -0.19
N VAL A 194 -14.70 8.50 -1.06
CA VAL A 194 -13.53 7.62 -0.99
C VAL A 194 -12.26 8.36 -1.41
N VAL A 195 -12.35 9.27 -2.39
CA VAL A 195 -11.22 10.11 -2.84
C VAL A 195 -10.91 11.18 -1.78
N HIS A 196 -11.91 11.93 -1.33
CA HIS A 196 -11.73 13.04 -0.39
C HIS A 196 -11.32 12.58 1.02
N ARG A 197 -11.44 11.31 1.33
CA ARG A 197 -10.93 10.73 2.59
C ARG A 197 -9.42 10.90 2.76
N THR A 198 -8.69 11.08 1.67
CA THR A 198 -7.27 11.43 1.73
C THR A 198 -7.02 12.76 2.43
N LEU A 199 -7.93 13.74 2.28
CA LEU A 199 -7.84 15.04 2.97
C LEU A 199 -8.10 14.86 4.48
N GLU A 200 -9.11 14.07 4.86
CA GLU A 200 -9.39 13.71 6.26
C GLU A 200 -8.16 13.08 6.93
N ILE A 201 -7.51 12.14 6.25
CA ILE A 201 -6.29 11.49 6.75
C ILE A 201 -5.14 12.49 6.85
N ALA A 202 -4.96 13.35 5.86
CA ALA A 202 -3.92 14.37 5.86
C ALA A 202 -4.09 15.36 7.03
N GLU A 203 -5.32 15.79 7.31
CA GLU A 203 -5.65 16.68 8.43
C GLU A 203 -5.36 16.03 9.80
N LYS A 204 -5.46 14.71 9.90
CA LYS A 204 -5.09 13.96 11.11
C LYS A 204 -3.57 13.88 11.32
N CYS A 205 -2.76 14.05 10.27
CA CYS A 205 -1.30 13.90 10.33
C CYS A 205 -0.64 15.22 10.75
N ASN A 206 -0.30 15.34 12.03
CA ASN A 206 0.26 16.57 12.65
C ASN A 206 1.55 16.24 13.41
N VAL A 207 2.58 15.81 12.69
CA VAL A 207 3.92 15.58 13.25
C VAL A 207 4.73 16.86 13.17
N VAL A 208 5.30 17.30 14.28
CA VAL A 208 6.21 18.43 14.34
C VAL A 208 7.62 17.92 14.64
N ILE A 209 8.52 18.11 13.68
CA ILE A 209 9.95 17.85 13.86
C ILE A 209 10.58 19.16 14.31
N GLU A 210 10.96 19.24 15.59
CA GLU A 210 11.64 20.40 16.14
C GLU A 210 13.08 20.46 15.59
N GLU A 211 13.47 21.59 15.00
CA GLU A 211 14.87 21.87 14.73
C GLU A 211 15.57 22.12 16.06
N LEU A 212 16.54 21.30 16.41
CA LEU A 212 17.36 21.52 17.59
C LEU A 212 18.30 22.69 17.30
N GLU A 213 18.14 23.80 18.01
CA GLU A 213 19.03 24.98 17.90
C GLU A 213 20.51 24.62 18.19
N ASN A 214 20.75 23.54 18.96
CA ASN A 214 22.06 22.96 19.22
C ASN A 214 21.93 21.42 19.25
N PRO A 215 22.02 20.75 18.10
CA PRO A 215 21.97 19.30 18.08
C PRO A 215 23.18 18.72 18.81
N LYS A 216 22.98 18.25 20.06
CA LYS A 216 23.96 17.36 20.67
C LYS A 216 23.95 16.08 19.84
N PRO A 217 25.11 15.62 19.33
CA PRO A 217 25.14 14.35 18.61
C PRO A 217 24.57 13.27 19.53
N LEU A 218 23.46 12.65 19.10
CA LEU A 218 22.91 11.46 19.72
C LEU A 218 23.83 10.29 19.34
N MET A 219 25.04 10.30 19.90
CA MET A 219 25.97 9.18 19.74
C MET A 219 25.56 8.09 20.72
N PRO A 220 25.44 6.84 20.26
CA PRO A 220 25.28 5.71 21.18
C PRO A 220 26.49 5.67 22.13
N HIS A 221 26.22 5.52 23.41
CA HIS A 221 27.23 5.34 24.45
C HIS A 221 27.77 3.91 24.42
#